data_59cbd52b119893b7a4bf499c673fb508
#
_entry.id   59cbd52b119893b7a4bf499c673fb508
#
_cell.length_a   1.000
_cell.length_b   1.000
_cell.length_c   1.000
_cell.angle_alpha   90.00
_cell.angle_beta   90.00
_cell.angle_gamma   90.00
#
_symmetry.space_group_name_H-M   'P 1'
#
loop_
_entity.id
_entity.type
_entity.pdbx_description
1 polymer ?
#
loop_
_entity_poly.entity_id
_entity_poly.type
_entity_poly.pdbx_seq_one_letter_code
_entity_poly.pdbx_strand_id
1 'polypeptide(L)'
;MLRIDLRGKRALVAGVADDAGFGFAIAKALVEAGASVCLGTWPPALGIFKTLLERGKIDASLALADGGKLAFERIYPLDAEFDSEDDVPKDVAESKRYRDHGDVSIAGLAARLVADFGEPCVDIVVHSLANGPEVKKPLLETSRRGYLAAVGVSAYSYASMVARFGPLTRPGGAFVALSYLAAERAVPGYGGGMSSAKAALESDTRLLAYEAGRKWGHRVNVISAGPLASRAASAIGVIERMIAHYKQHAPLPEELSAAEVGSVAAFLCSPLASGITGATIHVDKGYHAMGGPPVS
;
A
#
# COMPACT_ATOMS: atom_id res chain seq x y z
N MET A 1 8.50 12.47 26.56
CA MET A 1 8.37 11.12 25.97
C MET A 1 8.34 11.27 24.45
N LEU A 2 9.18 10.53 23.75
CA LEU A 2 9.19 10.52 22.29
C LEU A 2 7.93 9.77 21.79
N ARG A 3 7.05 10.44 21.05
CA ARG A 3 5.78 9.87 20.55
C ARG A 3 5.66 10.10 19.05
N ILE A 4 5.03 9.17 18.35
CA ILE A 4 4.55 9.41 17.00
C ILE A 4 3.30 10.31 17.16
N ASP A 5 3.37 11.51 16.61
CA ASP A 5 2.28 12.48 16.65
C ASP A 5 1.99 12.99 15.23
N LEU A 6 0.82 12.62 14.71
CA LEU A 6 0.34 12.99 13.39
C LEU A 6 -0.93 13.86 13.46
N ARG A 7 -1.21 14.48 14.60
CA ARG A 7 -2.35 15.39 14.75
C ARG A 7 -2.27 16.56 13.78
N GLY A 8 -3.39 16.85 13.14
CA GLY A 8 -3.48 17.87 12.09
C GLY A 8 -2.91 17.43 10.73
N LYS A 9 -2.43 16.20 10.60
CA LYS A 9 -2.00 15.61 9.33
C LYS A 9 -3.14 14.87 8.66
N ARG A 10 -3.22 14.95 7.34
CA ARG A 10 -4.13 14.15 6.51
C ARG A 10 -3.35 13.12 5.72
N ALA A 11 -3.79 11.87 5.81
CA ALA A 11 -3.22 10.76 5.08
C ALA A 11 -4.20 10.23 4.02
N LEU A 12 -3.69 9.92 2.85
CA LEU A 12 -4.33 9.08 1.85
C LEU A 12 -3.72 7.69 1.92
N VAL A 13 -4.55 6.66 2.14
CA VAL A 13 -4.13 5.26 2.04
C VAL A 13 -4.84 4.62 0.86
N ALA A 14 -4.10 4.36 -0.21
CA ALA A 14 -4.58 3.71 -1.41
C ALA A 14 -4.42 2.18 -1.31
N GLY A 15 -5.49 1.43 -1.59
CA GLY A 15 -5.47 -0.04 -1.60
C GLY A 15 -6.10 -0.69 -0.36
N VAL A 16 -7.08 -0.05 0.26
CA VAL A 16 -7.89 -0.66 1.34
C VAL A 16 -9.16 -1.24 0.75
N ALA A 17 -9.34 -2.55 0.85
CA ALA A 17 -10.51 -3.26 0.34
C ALA A 17 -11.25 -4.07 1.43
N ASP A 18 -10.60 -4.33 2.55
CA ASP A 18 -11.10 -5.03 3.74
C ASP A 18 -10.23 -4.72 4.97
N ASP A 19 -10.53 -5.33 6.09
CA ASP A 19 -9.83 -5.16 7.37
C ASP A 19 -8.64 -6.12 7.60
N ALA A 20 -8.35 -7.02 6.65
CA ALA A 20 -7.32 -8.04 6.81
C ALA A 20 -5.96 -7.66 6.18
N GLY A 21 -5.92 -6.58 5.38
CA GLY A 21 -4.73 -6.19 4.63
C GLY A 21 -3.83 -5.17 5.35
N PHE A 22 -2.60 -5.05 4.86
CA PHE A 22 -1.66 -4.03 5.36
C PHE A 22 -2.20 -2.59 5.23
N GLY A 23 -2.93 -2.27 4.15
CA GLY A 23 -3.49 -0.93 3.96
C GLY A 23 -4.43 -0.53 5.09
N PHE A 24 -5.29 -1.44 5.55
CA PHE A 24 -6.17 -1.19 6.69
C PHE A 24 -5.38 -1.01 8.00
N ALA A 25 -4.41 -1.87 8.28
CA ALA A 25 -3.58 -1.76 9.48
C ALA A 25 -2.76 -0.47 9.51
N ILE A 26 -2.24 -0.04 8.35
CA ILE A 26 -1.55 1.25 8.22
C ILE A 26 -2.51 2.40 8.48
N ALA A 27 -3.71 2.38 7.87
CA ALA A 27 -4.72 3.41 8.08
C ALA A 27 -5.10 3.53 9.57
N LYS A 28 -5.27 2.39 10.25
CA LYS A 28 -5.53 2.33 11.69
C LYS A 28 -4.39 2.93 12.51
N ALA A 29 -3.15 2.55 12.25
CA ALA A 29 -1.98 3.08 12.96
C ALA A 29 -1.81 4.59 12.77
N LEU A 30 -2.11 5.12 11.56
CA LEU A 30 -2.08 6.55 11.29
C LEU A 30 -3.17 7.30 12.08
N VAL A 31 -4.39 6.73 12.21
CA VAL A 31 -5.46 7.32 13.05
C VAL A 31 -5.08 7.26 14.53
N GLU A 32 -4.54 6.16 15.02
CA GLU A 32 -4.05 6.04 16.41
C GLU A 32 -2.92 7.03 16.72
N ALA A 33 -2.14 7.42 15.70
CA ALA A 33 -1.15 8.49 15.80
C ALA A 33 -1.75 9.90 15.66
N GLY A 34 -3.05 10.03 15.42
CA GLY A 34 -3.80 11.30 15.38
C GLY A 34 -4.05 11.88 13.99
N ALA A 35 -3.71 11.18 12.90
CA ALA A 35 -4.00 11.64 11.55
C ALA A 35 -5.47 11.47 11.16
N SER A 36 -6.00 12.40 10.34
CA SER A 36 -7.22 12.17 9.57
C SER A 36 -6.89 11.31 8.34
N VAL A 37 -7.66 10.25 8.10
CA VAL A 37 -7.35 9.28 7.04
C VAL A 37 -8.45 9.22 5.98
N CYS A 38 -8.06 9.40 4.72
CA CYS A 38 -8.85 9.11 3.54
C CYS A 38 -8.38 7.80 2.89
N LEU A 39 -9.31 7.05 2.31
CA LEU A 39 -8.99 5.81 1.62
C LEU A 39 -9.21 5.93 0.11
N GLY A 40 -8.34 5.27 -0.66
CA GLY A 40 -8.55 4.94 -2.07
C GLY A 40 -8.87 3.45 -2.18
N THR A 41 -10.06 3.10 -2.66
CA THR A 41 -10.55 1.72 -2.71
C THR A 41 -10.93 1.33 -4.14
N TRP A 42 -10.47 0.17 -4.58
CA TRP A 42 -10.79 -0.38 -5.88
C TRP A 42 -12.31 -0.50 -6.09
N PRO A 43 -12.90 0.03 -7.19
CA PRO A 43 -14.34 0.09 -7.38
C PRO A 43 -15.08 -1.22 -7.15
N PRO A 44 -14.62 -2.39 -7.64
CA PRO A 44 -15.26 -3.66 -7.35
C PRO A 44 -15.32 -4.07 -5.87
N ALA A 45 -14.41 -3.56 -5.04
CA ALA A 45 -14.37 -3.84 -3.60
C ALA A 45 -15.07 -2.75 -2.76
N LEU A 46 -15.23 -1.55 -3.30
CA LEU A 46 -15.72 -0.38 -2.57
C LEU A 46 -17.11 -0.59 -1.95
N GLY A 47 -18.07 -1.10 -2.75
CA GLY A 47 -19.42 -1.37 -2.27
C GLY A 47 -19.47 -2.45 -1.17
N ILE A 48 -18.63 -3.47 -1.29
CA ILE A 48 -18.50 -4.54 -0.29
C ILE A 48 -17.93 -3.97 1.00
N PHE A 49 -16.84 -3.19 0.92
CA PHE A 49 -16.19 -2.60 2.08
C PHE A 49 -17.12 -1.62 2.82
N LYS A 50 -17.82 -0.73 2.10
CA LYS A 50 -18.83 0.14 2.71
C LYS A 50 -19.93 -0.64 3.42
N THR A 51 -20.42 -1.71 2.80
CA THR A 51 -21.44 -2.59 3.41
C THR A 51 -20.92 -3.28 4.69
N LEU A 52 -19.66 -3.70 4.72
CA LEU A 52 -19.04 -4.28 5.93
C LEU A 52 -18.98 -3.26 7.07
N LEU A 53 -18.60 -2.00 6.78
CA LEU A 53 -18.59 -0.91 7.73
C LEU A 53 -20.00 -0.59 8.27
N GLU A 54 -20.98 -0.41 7.38
CA GLU A 54 -22.35 -0.03 7.72
C GLU A 54 -23.07 -1.11 8.55
N ARG A 55 -22.79 -2.39 8.26
CA ARG A 55 -23.38 -3.53 8.98
C ARG A 55 -22.63 -3.94 10.26
N GLY A 56 -21.58 -3.23 10.61
CA GLY A 56 -20.76 -3.55 11.78
C GLY A 56 -20.03 -4.89 11.70
N LYS A 57 -19.84 -5.45 10.50
CA LYS A 57 -19.21 -6.77 10.32
C LYS A 57 -17.71 -6.79 10.65
N ILE A 58 -17.08 -5.62 10.69
CA ILE A 58 -15.66 -5.44 11.01
C ILE A 58 -15.46 -4.53 12.23
N ASP A 59 -16.48 -4.38 13.08
CA ASP A 59 -16.42 -3.49 14.26
C ASP A 59 -15.29 -3.84 15.22
N ALA A 60 -14.98 -5.12 15.38
CA ALA A 60 -13.84 -5.55 16.19
C ALA A 60 -12.49 -5.02 15.65
N SER A 61 -12.32 -4.99 14.33
CA SER A 61 -11.11 -4.46 13.67
C SER A 61 -11.05 -2.93 13.77
N LEU A 62 -12.20 -2.26 13.92
CA LEU A 62 -12.29 -0.81 14.05
C LEU A 62 -12.01 -0.30 15.48
N ALA A 63 -11.90 -1.17 16.49
CA ALA A 63 -11.57 -0.75 17.84
C ALA A 63 -10.15 -0.15 17.91
N LEU A 64 -10.02 1.06 18.47
CA LEU A 64 -8.74 1.73 18.70
C LEU A 64 -8.18 1.42 20.08
N ALA A 65 -6.88 1.59 20.26
CA ALA A 65 -6.21 1.30 21.54
C ALA A 65 -6.68 2.19 22.71
N ASP A 66 -7.19 3.37 22.42
CA ASP A 66 -7.76 4.30 23.40
C ASP A 66 -9.23 4.04 23.75
N GLY A 67 -9.82 2.99 23.19
CA GLY A 67 -11.24 2.63 23.32
C GLY A 67 -12.17 3.33 22.32
N GLY A 68 -11.64 4.20 21.46
CA GLY A 68 -12.38 4.81 20.36
C GLY A 68 -12.67 3.84 19.22
N LYS A 69 -13.34 4.34 18.19
CA LYS A 69 -13.63 3.60 16.95
C LYS A 69 -12.97 4.28 15.76
N LEU A 70 -12.24 3.50 14.94
CA LEU A 70 -11.65 3.95 13.70
C LEU A 70 -12.74 4.49 12.76
N ALA A 71 -12.56 5.72 12.30
CA ALA A 71 -13.38 6.34 11.28
C ALA A 71 -12.50 6.91 10.18
N PHE A 72 -12.95 6.77 8.94
CA PHE A 72 -12.28 7.35 7.77
C PHE A 72 -12.95 8.67 7.40
N GLU A 73 -12.15 9.69 7.12
CA GLU A 73 -12.66 11.01 6.75
C GLU A 73 -13.40 10.95 5.40
N ARG A 74 -12.85 10.18 4.45
CA ARG A 74 -13.46 9.89 3.15
C ARG A 74 -13.03 8.51 2.63
N ILE A 75 -13.86 7.91 1.79
CA ILE A 75 -13.54 6.68 1.03
C ILE A 75 -13.87 6.94 -0.43
N TYR A 76 -12.84 7.01 -1.25
CA TYR A 76 -12.91 7.31 -2.67
C TYR A 76 -12.76 6.05 -3.54
N PRO A 77 -13.40 6.00 -4.71
CA PRO A 77 -13.06 5.00 -5.72
C PRO A 77 -11.67 5.31 -6.29
N LEU A 78 -10.85 4.26 -6.45
CA LEU A 78 -9.53 4.33 -7.07
C LEU A 78 -9.22 3.03 -7.79
N ASP A 79 -8.98 3.10 -9.10
CA ASP A 79 -8.29 2.05 -9.83
C ASP A 79 -6.94 2.58 -10.33
N ALA A 80 -5.87 2.10 -9.73
CA ALA A 80 -4.50 2.55 -10.03
C ALA A 80 -3.93 1.92 -11.32
N GLU A 81 -4.73 1.21 -12.09
CA GLU A 81 -4.41 0.82 -13.46
C GLU A 81 -4.49 2.04 -14.41
N PHE A 82 -5.22 3.09 -14.02
CA PHE A 82 -5.51 4.26 -14.84
C PHE A 82 -4.93 5.55 -14.23
N ASP A 83 -4.15 6.28 -15.03
CA ASP A 83 -3.58 7.56 -14.63
C ASP A 83 -4.60 8.71 -14.72
N SER A 84 -5.48 8.65 -15.74
CA SER A 84 -6.51 9.65 -16.05
C SER A 84 -7.80 8.96 -16.51
N GLU A 85 -8.90 9.72 -16.56
CA GLU A 85 -10.20 9.22 -17.03
C GLU A 85 -10.13 8.70 -18.48
N ASP A 86 -9.31 9.33 -19.33
CA ASP A 86 -9.11 8.93 -20.72
C ASP A 86 -8.45 7.55 -20.88
N ASP A 87 -7.74 7.07 -19.86
CA ASP A 87 -7.11 5.75 -19.85
C ASP A 87 -8.11 4.62 -19.54
N VAL A 88 -9.30 4.95 -19.03
CA VAL A 88 -10.31 3.95 -18.64
C VAL A 88 -11.03 3.42 -19.89
N PRO A 89 -10.90 2.12 -20.22
CA PRO A 89 -11.63 1.57 -21.36
C PRO A 89 -13.15 1.73 -21.20
N LYS A 90 -13.86 2.03 -22.29
CA LYS A 90 -15.31 2.28 -22.26
C LYS A 90 -16.12 1.13 -21.67
N ASP A 91 -15.77 -0.10 -22.01
CA ASP A 91 -16.39 -1.31 -21.46
C ASP A 91 -16.17 -1.46 -19.95
N VAL A 92 -15.03 -1.00 -19.43
CA VAL A 92 -14.77 -0.92 -17.99
C VAL A 92 -15.62 0.17 -17.35
N ALA A 93 -15.58 1.39 -17.88
CA ALA A 93 -16.32 2.55 -17.35
C ALA A 93 -17.84 2.29 -17.32
N GLU A 94 -18.40 1.66 -18.36
CA GLU A 94 -19.82 1.34 -18.48
C GLU A 94 -20.24 0.10 -17.65
N SER A 95 -19.29 -0.65 -17.13
CA SER A 95 -19.59 -1.85 -16.34
C SER A 95 -20.32 -1.50 -15.04
N LYS A 96 -21.15 -2.43 -14.55
CA LYS A 96 -21.94 -2.27 -13.31
C LYS A 96 -21.06 -1.90 -12.09
N ARG A 97 -19.77 -2.23 -12.12
CA ARG A 97 -18.86 -2.04 -11.00
C ARG A 97 -18.19 -0.66 -11.02
N TYR A 98 -18.25 0.07 -12.15
CA TYR A 98 -17.54 1.34 -12.36
C TYR A 98 -18.47 2.51 -12.67
N ARG A 99 -19.53 2.29 -13.46
CA ARG A 99 -20.38 3.35 -14.03
C ARG A 99 -20.94 4.39 -13.05
N ASP A 100 -21.12 3.99 -11.78
CA ASP A 100 -21.70 4.87 -10.75
C ASP A 100 -20.64 5.63 -9.93
N HIS A 101 -19.36 5.50 -10.29
CA HIS A 101 -18.24 6.07 -9.53
C HIS A 101 -17.58 7.30 -10.19
N GLY A 102 -17.91 7.61 -11.44
CA GLY A 102 -17.25 8.67 -12.22
C GLY A 102 -15.77 8.35 -12.46
N ASP A 103 -14.91 9.37 -12.49
CA ASP A 103 -13.47 9.18 -12.69
C ASP A 103 -12.84 8.41 -11.53
N VAL A 104 -12.38 7.20 -11.81
CA VAL A 104 -11.76 6.27 -10.84
C VAL A 104 -10.24 6.26 -10.90
N SER A 105 -9.65 7.08 -11.76
CA SER A 105 -8.22 7.15 -12.00
C SER A 105 -7.45 7.80 -10.84
N ILE A 106 -6.12 7.76 -10.91
CA ILE A 106 -5.24 8.46 -9.96
C ILE A 106 -5.49 9.99 -10.04
N ALA A 107 -5.70 10.54 -11.25
CA ALA A 107 -6.04 11.95 -11.41
C ALA A 107 -7.42 12.29 -10.82
N GLY A 108 -8.42 11.44 -11.04
CA GLY A 108 -9.75 11.60 -10.47
C GLY A 108 -9.74 11.60 -8.94
N LEU A 109 -8.94 10.72 -8.32
CA LEU A 109 -8.74 10.72 -6.87
C LEU A 109 -8.10 12.03 -6.38
N ALA A 110 -7.08 12.53 -7.08
CA ALA A 110 -6.42 13.79 -6.74
C ALA A 110 -7.39 14.97 -6.83
N ALA A 111 -8.18 15.05 -7.90
CA ALA A 111 -9.19 16.08 -8.09
C ALA A 111 -10.27 16.08 -6.98
N ARG A 112 -10.72 14.89 -6.54
CA ARG A 112 -11.69 14.77 -5.44
C ARG A 112 -11.12 15.25 -4.10
N LEU A 113 -9.86 14.92 -3.80
CA LEU A 113 -9.20 15.39 -2.60
C LEU A 113 -9.05 16.92 -2.59
N VAL A 114 -8.68 17.51 -3.74
CA VAL A 114 -8.62 18.97 -3.89
C VAL A 114 -10.00 19.59 -3.72
N ALA A 115 -11.04 19.00 -4.31
CA ALA A 115 -12.41 19.51 -4.19
C ALA A 115 -12.92 19.47 -2.73
N ASP A 116 -12.59 18.43 -1.98
CA ASP A 116 -13.04 18.28 -0.59
C ASP A 116 -12.23 19.12 0.40
N PHE A 117 -10.93 19.36 0.15
CA PHE A 117 -10.00 19.89 1.17
C PHE A 117 -9.18 21.12 0.72
N GLY A 118 -9.26 21.51 -0.54
CA GLY A 118 -8.42 22.57 -1.11
C GLY A 118 -6.97 22.11 -1.34
N GLU A 119 -6.09 23.03 -1.72
CA GLU A 119 -4.66 22.80 -1.93
C GLU A 119 -3.81 23.56 -0.90
N PRO A 120 -2.83 22.92 -0.27
CA PRO A 120 -2.48 21.49 -0.32
C PRO A 120 -3.47 20.62 0.48
N CYS A 121 -3.78 19.41 0.00
CA CYS A 121 -4.86 18.58 0.56
C CYS A 121 -4.38 17.39 1.41
N VAL A 122 -3.12 16.97 1.30
CA VAL A 122 -2.57 15.82 2.03
C VAL A 122 -1.21 16.10 2.67
N ASP A 123 -0.78 15.26 3.59
CA ASP A 123 0.56 15.25 4.21
C ASP A 123 1.25 13.91 4.00
N ILE A 124 0.48 12.84 3.87
CA ILE A 124 0.94 11.45 3.82
C ILE A 124 0.22 10.74 2.69
N VAL A 125 0.96 10.01 1.87
CA VAL A 125 0.41 9.14 0.83
C VAL A 125 0.98 7.74 0.99
N VAL A 126 0.09 6.76 1.17
CA VAL A 126 0.45 5.35 1.29
C VAL A 126 -0.06 4.58 0.08
N HIS A 127 0.84 3.90 -0.61
CA HIS A 127 0.58 3.01 -1.72
C HIS A 127 0.59 1.55 -1.23
N SER A 128 -0.60 1.02 -0.93
CA SER A 128 -0.81 -0.38 -0.55
C SER A 128 -1.53 -1.14 -1.66
N LEU A 129 -1.03 -0.98 -2.89
CA LEU A 129 -1.63 -1.52 -4.09
C LEU A 129 -0.75 -2.61 -4.70
N ALA A 130 -1.37 -3.66 -5.20
CA ALA A 130 -0.72 -4.67 -6.01
C ALA A 130 -1.77 -5.40 -6.85
N ASN A 131 -1.45 -5.66 -8.10
CA ASN A 131 -2.23 -6.51 -8.97
C ASN A 131 -1.28 -7.38 -9.81
N GLY A 132 -1.49 -8.69 -9.76
CA GLY A 132 -0.74 -9.64 -10.58
C GLY A 132 -1.72 -10.64 -11.18
N PRO A 133 -2.33 -10.34 -12.34
CA PRO A 133 -3.36 -11.20 -12.92
C PRO A 133 -2.86 -12.62 -13.21
N GLU A 134 -1.56 -12.77 -13.41
CA GLU A 134 -0.93 -14.07 -13.66
C GLU A 134 0.03 -14.51 -12.54
N VAL A 135 -0.14 -14.01 -11.31
CA VAL A 135 0.77 -14.27 -10.17
C VAL A 135 1.03 -15.76 -9.90
N LYS A 136 0.08 -16.64 -10.26
CA LYS A 136 0.22 -18.10 -10.10
C LYS A 136 1.07 -18.75 -11.18
N LYS A 137 1.34 -18.07 -12.30
CA LYS A 137 2.14 -18.61 -13.39
C LYS A 137 3.62 -18.45 -13.10
N PRO A 138 4.47 -19.45 -13.38
CA PRO A 138 5.90 -19.27 -13.44
C PRO A 138 6.26 -18.11 -14.39
N LEU A 139 7.39 -17.45 -14.15
CA LEU A 139 7.82 -16.34 -15.03
C LEU A 139 8.00 -16.78 -16.50
N LEU A 140 8.44 -18.00 -16.73
CA LEU A 140 8.59 -18.58 -18.09
C LEU A 140 7.27 -18.73 -18.86
N GLU A 141 6.13 -18.77 -18.14
CA GLU A 141 4.79 -18.93 -18.71
C GLU A 141 3.97 -17.62 -18.65
N THR A 142 4.55 -16.57 -18.10
CA THR A 142 3.89 -15.28 -17.95
C THR A 142 3.78 -14.57 -19.30
N SER A 143 2.58 -14.13 -19.65
CA SER A 143 2.39 -13.34 -20.86
C SER A 143 2.95 -11.92 -20.70
N ARG A 144 3.33 -11.29 -21.82
CA ARG A 144 3.73 -9.87 -21.83
C ARG A 144 2.65 -8.98 -21.20
N ARG A 145 1.38 -9.22 -21.52
CA ARG A 145 0.26 -8.46 -20.96
C ARG A 145 0.17 -8.61 -19.45
N GLY A 146 0.23 -9.83 -18.94
CA GLY A 146 0.19 -10.09 -17.50
C GLY A 146 1.39 -9.50 -16.75
N TYR A 147 2.59 -9.59 -17.33
CA TYR A 147 3.80 -8.98 -16.81
C TYR A 147 3.68 -7.46 -16.72
N LEU A 148 3.27 -6.80 -17.81
CA LEU A 148 3.12 -5.34 -17.84
C LEU A 148 2.01 -4.86 -16.91
N ALA A 149 0.89 -5.59 -16.77
CA ALA A 149 -0.15 -5.27 -15.82
C ALA A 149 0.36 -5.34 -14.37
N ALA A 150 1.17 -6.36 -14.04
CA ALA A 150 1.78 -6.47 -12.71
C ALA A 150 2.70 -5.29 -12.40
N VAL A 151 3.58 -4.90 -13.33
CA VAL A 151 4.49 -3.75 -13.17
C VAL A 151 3.70 -2.43 -13.15
N GLY A 152 2.70 -2.27 -14.01
CA GLY A 152 1.87 -1.05 -14.09
C GLY A 152 1.21 -0.73 -12.75
N VAL A 153 0.45 -1.68 -12.19
CA VAL A 153 -0.30 -1.44 -10.96
C VAL A 153 0.57 -1.57 -9.70
N SER A 154 1.58 -2.45 -9.68
CA SER A 154 2.31 -2.73 -8.44
C SER A 154 3.62 -1.94 -8.30
N ALA A 155 4.04 -1.19 -9.32
CA ALA A 155 5.23 -0.34 -9.29
C ALA A 155 4.96 1.06 -9.87
N TYR A 156 4.64 1.14 -11.18
CA TYR A 156 4.48 2.43 -11.86
C TYR A 156 3.41 3.32 -11.20
N SER A 157 2.30 2.75 -10.74
CA SER A 157 1.25 3.54 -10.08
C SER A 157 1.76 4.30 -8.85
N TYR A 158 2.82 3.83 -8.18
CA TYR A 158 3.47 4.59 -7.11
C TYR A 158 4.16 5.84 -7.65
N ALA A 159 4.89 5.72 -8.75
CA ALA A 159 5.51 6.88 -9.41
C ALA A 159 4.45 7.88 -9.87
N SER A 160 3.36 7.41 -10.48
CA SER A 160 2.21 8.24 -10.86
C SER A 160 1.59 8.95 -9.65
N MET A 161 1.39 8.24 -8.53
CA MET A 161 0.89 8.85 -7.30
C MET A 161 1.85 9.90 -6.74
N VAL A 162 3.16 9.64 -6.68
CA VAL A 162 4.14 10.65 -6.23
C VAL A 162 4.12 11.87 -7.14
N ALA A 163 4.06 11.69 -8.46
CA ALA A 163 4.00 12.79 -9.42
C ALA A 163 2.75 13.66 -9.26
N ARG A 164 1.58 13.04 -9.04
CA ARG A 164 0.31 13.76 -8.95
C ARG A 164 0.03 14.34 -7.57
N PHE A 165 0.38 13.62 -6.50
CA PHE A 165 0.15 14.09 -5.13
C PHE A 165 1.31 14.93 -4.58
N GLY A 166 2.51 14.88 -5.17
CA GLY A 166 3.64 15.70 -4.74
C GLY A 166 3.32 17.19 -4.63
N PRO A 167 2.79 17.84 -5.68
CA PRO A 167 2.39 19.25 -5.59
C PRO A 167 1.24 19.50 -4.61
N LEU A 168 0.40 18.52 -4.34
CA LEU A 168 -0.78 18.61 -3.46
C LEU A 168 -0.45 18.25 -1.99
N THR A 169 0.79 17.87 -1.73
CA THR A 169 1.27 17.46 -0.41
C THR A 169 1.95 18.64 0.29
N ARG A 170 1.64 18.86 1.58
CA ARG A 170 2.30 19.90 2.37
C ARG A 170 3.79 19.65 2.48
N PRO A 171 4.65 20.71 2.53
CA PRO A 171 6.09 20.56 2.66
C PRO A 171 6.50 19.63 3.79
N GLY A 172 7.48 18.76 3.54
CA GLY A 172 7.91 17.73 4.49
C GLY A 172 7.03 16.47 4.49
N GLY A 173 6.16 16.33 3.49
CA GLY A 173 5.27 15.17 3.36
C GLY A 173 6.00 13.84 3.20
N ALA A 174 5.26 12.76 3.41
CA ALA A 174 5.79 11.39 3.37
C ALA A 174 5.00 10.50 2.40
N PHE A 175 5.73 9.77 1.57
CA PHE A 175 5.22 8.75 0.67
C PHE A 175 5.78 7.39 1.09
N VAL A 176 4.91 6.39 1.24
CA VAL A 176 5.30 5.03 1.65
C VAL A 176 4.59 4.02 0.75
N ALA A 177 5.34 3.06 0.21
CA ALA A 177 4.79 1.94 -0.54
C ALA A 177 5.10 0.59 0.13
N LEU A 178 4.48 -0.49 -0.35
CA LEU A 178 4.69 -1.85 0.16
C LEU A 178 5.40 -2.71 -0.88
N SER A 179 6.55 -3.25 -0.50
CA SER A 179 7.33 -4.24 -1.23
C SER A 179 7.28 -5.61 -0.55
N TYR A 180 8.06 -6.52 -1.08
CA TYR A 180 8.24 -7.87 -0.58
C TYR A 180 9.64 -8.39 -0.94
N LEU A 181 10.20 -9.27 -0.14
CA LEU A 181 11.54 -9.85 -0.31
C LEU A 181 11.78 -10.42 -1.72
N ALA A 182 10.72 -10.77 -2.46
CA ALA A 182 10.82 -11.19 -3.86
C ALA A 182 11.41 -10.13 -4.81
N ALA A 183 11.57 -8.88 -4.36
CA ALA A 183 12.34 -7.87 -5.08
C ALA A 183 13.83 -8.20 -5.18
N GLU A 184 14.37 -8.91 -4.20
CA GLU A 184 15.80 -9.20 -4.03
C GLU A 184 16.15 -10.69 -4.11
N ARG A 185 15.19 -11.57 -3.82
CA ARG A 185 15.40 -13.01 -3.69
C ARG A 185 14.41 -13.77 -4.57
N ALA A 186 14.82 -14.92 -5.05
CA ALA A 186 13.90 -15.84 -5.70
C ALA A 186 12.91 -16.42 -4.67
N VAL A 187 11.63 -16.15 -4.85
CA VAL A 187 10.54 -16.70 -4.04
C VAL A 187 9.66 -17.58 -4.95
N PRO A 188 9.86 -18.91 -4.92
CA PRO A 188 9.06 -19.82 -5.74
C PRO A 188 7.55 -19.67 -5.47
N GLY A 189 6.75 -19.58 -6.54
CA GLY A 189 5.29 -19.37 -6.44
C GLY A 189 4.86 -17.89 -6.41
N TYR A 190 5.78 -16.94 -6.34
CA TYR A 190 5.50 -15.51 -6.49
C TYR A 190 5.85 -15.07 -7.92
N GLY A 191 5.01 -15.49 -8.87
CA GLY A 191 5.24 -15.37 -10.31
C GLY A 191 4.51 -14.21 -10.99
N GLY A 192 4.20 -14.38 -12.29
CA GLY A 192 3.38 -13.43 -13.05
C GLY A 192 3.99 -12.03 -13.20
N GLY A 193 5.30 -11.87 -13.04
CA GLY A 193 5.96 -10.55 -13.08
C GLY A 193 5.93 -9.79 -11.74
N MET A 194 5.36 -10.34 -10.68
CA MET A 194 5.25 -9.66 -9.39
C MET A 194 6.61 -9.41 -8.71
N SER A 195 7.56 -10.35 -8.81
CA SER A 195 8.94 -10.13 -8.31
C SER A 195 9.61 -8.94 -9.02
N SER A 196 9.48 -8.89 -10.34
CA SER A 196 10.00 -7.78 -11.15
C SER A 196 9.32 -6.45 -10.80
N ALA A 197 8.00 -6.46 -10.55
CA ALA A 197 7.27 -5.28 -10.11
C ALA A 197 7.77 -4.77 -8.75
N LYS A 198 8.05 -5.67 -7.79
CA LYS A 198 8.60 -5.25 -6.48
C LYS A 198 10.04 -4.73 -6.59
N ALA A 199 10.87 -5.33 -7.46
CA ALA A 199 12.21 -4.81 -7.75
C ALA A 199 12.17 -3.42 -8.40
N ALA A 200 11.27 -3.22 -9.38
CA ALA A 200 11.04 -1.91 -9.99
C ALA A 200 10.59 -0.87 -8.96
N LEU A 201 9.60 -1.21 -8.10
CA LEU A 201 9.10 -0.34 -7.03
C LEU A 201 10.23 0.14 -6.09
N GLU A 202 11.12 -0.76 -5.67
CA GLU A 202 12.25 -0.40 -4.80
C GLU A 202 13.31 0.43 -5.53
N SER A 203 13.54 0.15 -6.82
CA SER A 203 14.42 0.96 -7.65
C SER A 203 13.87 2.37 -7.83
N ASP A 204 12.61 2.49 -8.21
CA ASP A 204 11.93 3.75 -8.45
C ASP A 204 11.84 4.58 -7.16
N THR A 205 11.65 3.94 -5.99
CA THR A 205 11.63 4.61 -4.68
C THR A 205 12.90 5.43 -4.45
N ARG A 206 14.08 4.94 -4.83
CA ARG A 206 15.35 5.66 -4.69
C ARG A 206 15.41 6.91 -5.57
N LEU A 207 14.94 6.81 -6.81
CA LEU A 207 14.91 7.95 -7.73
C LEU A 207 13.82 8.96 -7.33
N LEU A 208 12.63 8.48 -6.98
CA LEU A 208 11.53 9.32 -6.51
C LEU A 208 11.91 10.08 -5.22
N ALA A 209 12.67 9.45 -4.33
CA ALA A 209 13.17 10.11 -3.12
C ALA A 209 14.09 11.30 -3.45
N TYR A 210 14.96 11.15 -4.45
CA TYR A 210 15.78 12.25 -4.93
C TYR A 210 14.94 13.34 -5.59
N GLU A 211 14.07 12.99 -6.53
CA GLU A 211 13.29 13.95 -7.30
C GLU A 211 12.28 14.71 -6.43
N ALA A 212 11.46 13.99 -5.65
CA ALA A 212 10.46 14.60 -4.77
C ALA A 212 11.11 15.36 -3.60
N GLY A 213 12.24 14.85 -3.10
CA GLY A 213 13.03 15.53 -2.07
C GLY A 213 13.57 16.87 -2.56
N ARG A 214 14.14 16.92 -3.75
CA ARG A 214 14.67 18.16 -4.33
C ARG A 214 13.58 19.14 -4.75
N LYS A 215 12.47 18.62 -5.27
CA LYS A 215 11.40 19.46 -5.81
C LYS A 215 10.45 20.01 -4.74
N TRP A 216 10.13 19.19 -3.72
CA TRP A 216 9.07 19.52 -2.75
C TRP A 216 9.47 19.30 -1.29
N GLY A 217 10.66 18.78 -1.01
CA GLY A 217 11.10 18.44 0.35
C GLY A 217 10.40 17.20 0.92
N HIS A 218 9.86 16.31 0.07
CA HIS A 218 9.15 15.11 0.50
C HIS A 218 10.08 13.93 0.69
N ARG A 219 9.67 13.00 1.55
CA ARG A 219 10.35 11.73 1.79
C ARG A 219 9.58 10.60 1.11
N VAL A 220 10.30 9.71 0.44
CA VAL A 220 9.74 8.59 -0.30
C VAL A 220 10.44 7.31 0.15
N ASN A 221 9.71 6.37 0.72
CA ASN A 221 10.26 5.12 1.25
C ASN A 221 9.38 3.93 0.88
N VAL A 222 9.91 2.73 1.08
CA VAL A 222 9.17 1.49 0.89
C VAL A 222 9.37 0.55 2.08
N ILE A 223 8.32 -0.17 2.45
CA ILE A 223 8.38 -1.23 3.46
C ILE A 223 8.35 -2.58 2.73
N SER A 224 9.40 -3.37 2.91
CA SER A 224 9.45 -4.77 2.47
C SER A 224 8.86 -5.64 3.59
N ALA A 225 7.56 -5.96 3.47
CA ALA A 225 6.83 -6.70 4.49
C ALA A 225 6.94 -8.22 4.26
N GLY A 226 6.96 -8.99 5.35
CA GLY A 226 6.82 -10.44 5.28
C GLY A 226 5.43 -10.89 4.81
N PRO A 227 5.22 -12.19 4.58
CA PRO A 227 3.93 -12.72 4.13
C PRO A 227 2.84 -12.54 5.20
N LEU A 228 1.64 -12.14 4.77
CA LEU A 228 0.46 -11.96 5.60
C LEU A 228 -0.72 -12.72 4.98
N ALA A 229 -1.49 -13.42 5.81
CA ALA A 229 -2.74 -14.05 5.40
C ALA A 229 -3.82 -12.98 5.19
N SER A 230 -3.84 -12.36 4.03
CA SER A 230 -4.85 -11.39 3.60
C SER A 230 -5.67 -11.92 2.43
N ARG A 231 -6.83 -11.31 2.14
CA ARG A 231 -7.65 -11.68 0.99
C ARG A 231 -6.87 -11.56 -0.33
N ALA A 232 -6.10 -10.49 -0.49
CA ALA A 232 -5.24 -10.30 -1.66
C ALA A 232 -4.18 -11.40 -1.77
N ALA A 233 -3.54 -11.77 -0.66
CA ALA A 233 -2.52 -12.82 -0.62
C ALA A 233 -3.09 -14.22 -0.86
N SER A 234 -4.35 -14.48 -0.50
CA SER A 234 -5.03 -15.77 -0.79
C SER A 234 -5.10 -16.05 -2.29
N ALA A 235 -5.08 -15.02 -3.14
CA ALA A 235 -5.02 -15.18 -4.59
C ALA A 235 -3.70 -15.83 -5.07
N ILE A 236 -2.61 -15.73 -4.30
CA ILE A 236 -1.31 -16.35 -4.62
C ILE A 236 -1.38 -17.87 -4.52
N GLY A 237 -2.23 -18.42 -3.63
CA GLY A 237 -2.47 -19.87 -3.49
C GLY A 237 -1.38 -20.65 -2.74
N VAL A 238 -0.31 -19.97 -2.30
CA VAL A 238 0.81 -20.57 -1.53
C VAL A 238 1.12 -19.79 -0.24
N ILE A 239 0.27 -18.83 0.11
CA ILE A 239 0.54 -17.88 1.21
C ILE A 239 0.76 -18.59 2.56
N GLU A 240 -0.01 -19.60 2.88
CA GLU A 240 0.11 -20.35 4.13
C GLU A 240 1.48 -21.04 4.24
N ARG A 241 1.96 -21.61 3.11
CA ARG A 241 3.31 -22.21 3.07
C ARG A 241 4.40 -21.17 3.21
N MET A 242 4.20 -19.98 2.65
CA MET A 242 5.14 -18.86 2.81
C MET A 242 5.21 -18.42 4.28
N ILE A 243 4.06 -18.26 4.94
CA ILE A 243 3.99 -17.90 6.36
C ILE A 243 4.68 -18.96 7.23
N ALA A 244 4.36 -20.24 7.02
CA ALA A 244 4.98 -21.35 7.75
C ALA A 244 6.50 -21.38 7.55
N HIS A 245 6.98 -21.14 6.32
CA HIS A 245 8.41 -21.08 6.01
C HIS A 245 9.10 -19.91 6.73
N TYR A 246 8.51 -18.72 6.73
CA TYR A 246 9.05 -17.56 7.47
C TYR A 246 9.11 -17.85 8.97
N LYS A 247 8.03 -18.36 9.56
CA LYS A 247 7.95 -18.73 10.97
C LYS A 247 9.03 -19.76 11.38
N GLN A 248 9.34 -20.68 10.49
CA GLN A 248 10.36 -21.71 10.73
C GLN A 248 11.79 -21.17 10.65
N HIS A 249 12.06 -20.16 9.81
CA HIS A 249 13.42 -19.76 9.45
C HIS A 249 13.79 -18.32 9.84
N ALA A 250 12.82 -17.50 10.22
CA ALA A 250 13.11 -16.14 10.66
C ALA A 250 13.73 -16.12 12.07
N PRO A 251 14.61 -15.14 12.37
CA PRO A 251 15.14 -14.93 13.73
C PRO A 251 14.07 -14.80 14.80
N LEU A 252 12.92 -14.16 14.47
CA LEU A 252 11.75 -14.10 15.35
C LEU A 252 10.72 -15.12 14.83
N PRO A 253 10.54 -16.28 15.50
CA PRO A 253 9.76 -17.42 14.99
C PRO A 253 8.25 -17.24 15.19
N GLU A 254 7.74 -16.06 14.92
CA GLU A 254 6.34 -15.66 15.05
C GLU A 254 5.77 -15.25 13.70
N GLU A 255 4.45 -15.31 13.58
CA GLU A 255 3.77 -14.76 12.42
C GLU A 255 3.84 -13.24 12.44
N LEU A 256 4.05 -12.65 11.26
CA LEU A 256 3.97 -11.21 11.10
C LEU A 256 2.51 -10.77 11.28
N SER A 257 2.29 -9.78 12.12
CA SER A 257 1.01 -9.10 12.20
C SER A 257 0.98 -7.87 11.27
N ALA A 258 -0.20 -7.57 10.71
CA ALA A 258 -0.36 -6.35 9.91
C ALA A 258 -0.11 -5.07 10.74
N ALA A 259 -0.34 -5.11 12.05
CA ALA A 259 -0.11 -3.99 12.96
C ALA A 259 1.37 -3.62 13.08
N GLU A 260 2.29 -4.58 12.97
CA GLU A 260 3.74 -4.29 12.98
C GLU A 260 4.15 -3.46 11.76
N VAL A 261 3.58 -3.77 10.59
CA VAL A 261 3.78 -2.97 9.38
C VAL A 261 3.12 -1.60 9.52
N GLY A 262 1.93 -1.55 10.12
CA GLY A 262 1.23 -0.30 10.44
C GLY A 262 2.07 0.62 11.32
N SER A 263 2.69 0.09 12.37
CA SER A 263 3.55 0.84 13.29
C SER A 263 4.78 1.43 12.60
N VAL A 264 5.44 0.65 11.74
CA VAL A 264 6.60 1.12 10.95
C VAL A 264 6.15 2.17 9.93
N ALA A 265 5.00 2.00 9.29
CA ALA A 265 4.45 3.01 8.37
C ALA A 265 4.15 4.33 9.10
N ALA A 266 3.52 4.28 10.29
CA ALA A 266 3.27 5.48 11.10
C ALA A 266 4.59 6.17 11.51
N PHE A 267 5.63 5.41 11.88
CA PHE A 267 6.96 5.94 12.15
C PHE A 267 7.54 6.63 10.91
N LEU A 268 7.58 5.97 9.76
CA LEU A 268 8.11 6.53 8.51
C LEU A 268 7.35 7.78 8.05
N CYS A 269 6.06 7.86 8.33
CA CYS A 269 5.23 9.02 8.02
C CYS A 269 5.38 10.17 9.03
N SER A 270 6.01 9.93 10.18
CA SER A 270 6.15 10.91 11.25
C SER A 270 7.42 11.78 11.12
N PRO A 271 7.50 12.91 11.83
CA PRO A 271 8.72 13.71 11.93
C PRO A 271 9.92 12.94 12.51
N LEU A 272 9.70 11.85 13.25
CA LEU A 272 10.77 11.02 13.81
C LEU A 272 11.65 10.38 12.73
N ALA A 273 11.09 10.20 11.53
CA ALA A 273 11.79 9.66 10.36
C ALA A 273 12.26 10.75 9.38
N SER A 274 12.45 11.99 9.83
CA SER A 274 12.81 13.14 8.97
C SER A 274 14.10 12.96 8.18
N GLY A 275 15.02 12.15 8.67
CA GLY A 275 16.29 11.80 7.98
C GLY A 275 16.20 10.55 7.11
N ILE A 276 15.01 9.91 6.94
CA ILE A 276 14.87 8.65 6.22
C ILE A 276 14.11 8.88 4.91
N THR A 277 14.80 8.72 3.78
CA THR A 277 14.22 8.77 2.43
C THR A 277 15.01 7.88 1.48
N GLY A 278 14.35 7.29 0.47
CA GLY A 278 14.95 6.35 -0.47
C GLY A 278 15.27 4.98 0.12
N ALA A 279 14.72 4.67 1.29
CA ALA A 279 15.03 3.44 2.02
C ALA A 279 14.00 2.34 1.77
N THR A 280 14.50 1.10 1.75
CA THR A 280 13.69 -0.12 1.91
C THR A 280 13.82 -0.59 3.36
N ILE A 281 12.71 -0.60 4.09
CA ILE A 281 12.67 -1.02 5.49
C ILE A 281 12.01 -2.39 5.58
N HIS A 282 12.77 -3.38 6.04
CA HIS A 282 12.25 -4.73 6.19
C HIS A 282 11.43 -4.87 7.49
N VAL A 283 10.23 -5.40 7.34
CA VAL A 283 9.33 -5.77 8.44
C VAL A 283 8.88 -7.21 8.18
N ASP A 284 9.74 -8.17 8.50
CA ASP A 284 9.62 -9.57 8.09
C ASP A 284 10.17 -10.55 9.15
N LYS A 285 10.16 -10.14 10.41
CA LYS A 285 10.72 -10.93 11.53
C LYS A 285 12.22 -11.24 11.39
N GLY A 286 12.92 -10.49 10.52
CA GLY A 286 14.36 -10.65 10.25
C GLY A 286 14.68 -11.72 9.20
N TYR A 287 13.66 -12.29 8.52
CA TYR A 287 13.89 -13.35 7.54
C TYR A 287 14.84 -12.92 6.41
N HIS A 288 14.77 -11.68 5.95
CA HIS A 288 15.64 -11.13 4.89
C HIS A 288 17.13 -11.28 5.19
N ALA A 289 17.53 -11.28 6.48
CA ALA A 289 18.92 -11.38 6.92
C ALA A 289 19.45 -12.83 6.92
N MET A 290 18.56 -13.82 6.72
CA MET A 290 18.96 -15.23 6.76
C MET A 290 19.60 -15.67 5.45
N GLY A 291 20.79 -16.28 5.54
CA GLY A 291 21.57 -16.71 4.38
C GLY A 291 21.84 -18.22 4.29
N GLY A 292 21.46 -18.99 5.30
CA GLY A 292 21.72 -20.43 5.34
C GLY A 292 20.79 -21.18 6.29
N PRO A 293 20.82 -22.53 6.26
CA PRO A 293 20.05 -23.32 7.18
C PRO A 293 20.54 -23.12 8.64
N PRO A 294 19.64 -23.22 9.64
CA PRO A 294 20.06 -23.19 11.04
C PRO A 294 21.04 -24.32 11.30
N VAL A 295 22.06 -24.05 12.11
CA VAL A 295 22.97 -25.07 12.63
C VAL A 295 22.20 -25.79 13.72
N SER A 296 21.99 -27.11 13.53
CA SER A 296 21.36 -28.00 14.53
C SER A 296 22.10 -28.01 15.84
#